data_96308f4ca18055671fa126c12b43c637
#
_entry.id   96308f4ca18055671fa126c12b43c637
#
_cell.length_a   1.000
_cell.length_b   1.000
_cell.length_c   1.000
_cell.angle_alpha   90.00
_cell.angle_beta   90.00
_cell.angle_gamma   90.00
#
_symmetry.space_group_name_H-M   'P 1'
#
loop_
_entity.id
_entity.type
_entity.pdbx_description
1 polymer ?
#
loop_
_entity_poly.entity_id
_entity_poly.type
_entity_poly.pdbx_seq_one_letter_code
_entity_poly.pdbx_strand_id
1 'polypeptide(L)'
;GPVKVVCTSSTKVTSFTASGTFKKTNCTSTIPEIMVVAGGGGGGNGNAGAGGGGGAGGYRTATCVSLPNAVIPVTIGAGGAACTSGVDTVFSTVTSEGGGKGGNSDNGGVAGGSGGGGCGNADGCSAGGAGNTPPTSPSQGNNGGVGKSANSNTYAAGGGGGASAVGATANAGAGGGAGGAGSPNDITGSAVNYAGGGGGSTGKESAGADINAGAGGAGGGGAGGTRVNGTAGTVNLGGGGGGGGYPVAKTGGAGGSGIVVIKETTPKCASGVWSINDHFDQVKNSEWITRANATINYLVVAGGGGGGKSCSRAAGGGGAGGYRASGFGPSPLRGSALSVSAGVYTVTVGAGGADGEYAVRGANGTDSTFSTITSAGGGGGGSEQNATKAGAAGGSGGGSGGAGPANSQVAGGAGNTPPTDPSQGNAGGLSDLLNGANSAGGGGGGATAVGTAGNKCSAAGVGGAGAPNAILGSATTYAGGGGGVRDAGGGGGAGAGGGGASSIDGSGTAGTANTGGGGGASAAQPANCHDAGAGGSGIVIVKIPTAYTVAASPTPARALSTHPDGEQLVKFTASGTLTIS
;
A
#
# COMPACT_ATOMS: atom_id res chain seq x y z
N GLY A 1 -50.47 -2.76 10.39
CA GLY A 1 -49.54 -3.81 10.76
C GLY A 1 -48.36 -3.22 11.51
N PRO A 2 -47.68 -3.93 12.42
CA PRO A 2 -46.56 -3.38 13.17
C PRO A 2 -45.41 -3.06 12.24
N VAL A 3 -44.92 -1.84 12.28
CA VAL A 3 -43.72 -1.41 11.57
C VAL A 3 -42.53 -2.14 12.18
N LYS A 4 -41.91 -3.07 11.44
CA LYS A 4 -40.71 -3.74 11.86
C LYS A 4 -39.53 -2.78 11.63
N VAL A 5 -39.05 -2.15 12.69
CA VAL A 5 -37.85 -1.33 12.65
C VAL A 5 -36.65 -2.29 12.63
N VAL A 6 -35.95 -2.37 11.49
CA VAL A 6 -34.68 -3.09 11.39
C VAL A 6 -33.58 -2.11 11.75
N CYS A 7 -33.01 -2.25 12.95
CA CYS A 7 -31.82 -1.52 13.37
C CYS A 7 -30.57 -2.19 12.77
N THR A 8 -29.89 -1.52 11.86
CA THR A 8 -28.54 -1.93 11.43
C THR A 8 -27.52 -1.14 12.24
N SER A 9 -26.59 -1.81 12.92
CA SER A 9 -25.47 -1.17 13.58
C SER A 9 -24.36 -0.92 12.55
N SER A 10 -23.86 0.30 12.46
CA SER A 10 -22.59 0.59 11.80
C SER A 10 -21.51 0.87 12.86
N THR A 11 -20.28 0.63 12.51
CA THR A 11 -19.13 0.94 13.37
C THR A 11 -18.40 2.17 12.86
N LYS A 12 -18.05 3.08 13.77
CA LYS A 12 -17.16 4.22 13.50
C LYS A 12 -15.82 3.94 14.18
N VAL A 13 -14.73 4.05 13.42
CA VAL A 13 -13.37 3.92 13.96
C VAL A 13 -12.72 5.30 13.98
N THR A 14 -12.23 5.69 15.15
CA THR A 14 -11.49 6.95 15.35
C THR A 14 -10.09 6.63 15.82
N SER A 15 -9.07 7.12 15.10
CA SER A 15 -7.65 6.92 15.44
C SER A 15 -7.02 8.25 15.84
N PHE A 16 -6.30 8.25 16.98
CA PHE A 16 -5.52 9.37 17.48
C PHE A 16 -4.03 9.06 17.33
N THR A 17 -3.36 9.81 16.48
CA THR A 17 -1.89 9.76 16.29
C THR A 17 -1.18 10.93 16.97
N ALA A 18 -1.93 11.82 17.61
CA ALA A 18 -1.48 12.91 18.47
C ALA A 18 -2.49 13.10 19.61
N SER A 19 -2.04 13.71 20.70
CA SER A 19 -2.90 14.00 21.85
C SER A 19 -4.06 14.93 21.47
N GLY A 20 -5.21 14.71 22.07
CA GLY A 20 -6.43 15.44 21.75
C GLY A 20 -7.57 15.12 22.72
N THR A 21 -8.79 15.25 22.26
CA THR A 21 -9.96 14.93 23.07
C THR A 21 -10.94 14.05 22.28
N PHE A 22 -11.53 13.11 22.97
CA PHE A 22 -12.59 12.24 22.45
C PHE A 22 -13.92 12.55 23.13
N LYS A 23 -14.98 12.64 22.35
CA LYS A 23 -16.34 12.64 22.84
C LYS A 23 -17.12 11.56 22.09
N LYS A 24 -17.71 10.63 22.82
CA LYS A 24 -18.49 9.55 22.18
C LYS A 24 -19.67 10.12 21.41
N THR A 25 -19.98 9.51 20.27
CA THR A 25 -21.05 9.94 19.36
C THR A 25 -22.38 9.22 19.60
N ASN A 26 -22.39 8.24 20.49
CA ASN A 26 -23.58 7.46 20.81
C ASN A 26 -24.03 7.66 22.27
N CYS A 27 -25.33 7.45 22.51
CA CYS A 27 -25.91 7.50 23.87
C CYS A 27 -25.69 6.21 24.67
N THR A 28 -24.96 5.22 24.13
CA THR A 28 -24.66 3.98 24.87
C THR A 28 -23.59 4.25 25.92
N SER A 29 -23.71 3.58 27.07
CA SER A 29 -22.74 3.74 28.16
C SER A 29 -21.38 3.11 27.84
N THR A 30 -21.30 2.21 26.85
CA THR A 30 -20.12 1.41 26.54
C THR A 30 -19.61 1.60 25.12
N ILE A 31 -18.30 1.62 24.98
CA ILE A 31 -17.60 1.55 23.68
C ILE A 31 -17.24 0.08 23.41
N PRO A 32 -17.59 -0.48 22.23
CA PRO A 32 -17.35 -1.89 21.92
C PRO A 32 -15.89 -2.32 22.04
N GLU A 33 -14.97 -1.51 21.54
CA GLU A 33 -13.57 -1.89 21.46
C GLU A 33 -12.65 -0.67 21.42
N ILE A 34 -11.56 -0.74 22.16
CA ILE A 34 -10.46 0.22 22.13
C ILE A 34 -9.12 -0.50 22.02
N MET A 35 -8.16 0.14 21.39
CA MET A 35 -6.74 -0.22 21.39
C MET A 35 -5.92 0.99 21.82
N VAL A 36 -5.02 0.80 22.79
CA VAL A 36 -4.13 1.82 23.35
C VAL A 36 -2.71 1.31 23.28
N VAL A 37 -1.85 1.95 22.51
CA VAL A 37 -0.45 1.61 22.33
C VAL A 37 0.41 2.79 22.75
N ALA A 38 1.37 2.56 23.61
CA ALA A 38 2.29 3.59 24.09
C ALA A 38 3.46 3.84 23.13
N GLY A 39 4.26 4.87 23.40
CA GLY A 39 5.49 5.12 22.67
C GLY A 39 6.54 4.05 22.97
N GLY A 40 7.24 3.56 21.93
CA GLY A 40 8.37 2.63 22.06
C GLY A 40 9.60 3.29 22.65
N GLY A 41 10.44 2.53 23.33
CA GLY A 41 11.75 2.99 23.84
C GLY A 41 12.78 3.15 22.74
N GLY A 42 13.72 4.08 22.91
CA GLY A 42 14.87 4.20 22.01
C GLY A 42 15.90 3.10 22.22
N GLY A 43 16.60 2.72 21.17
CA GLY A 43 17.73 1.81 21.21
C GLY A 43 18.91 2.40 21.97
N GLY A 44 19.75 1.55 22.55
CA GLY A 44 21.00 1.92 23.20
C GLY A 44 22.06 2.35 22.19
N ASN A 45 22.97 3.24 22.60
CA ASN A 45 24.13 3.61 21.79
C ASN A 45 25.24 2.57 21.83
N GLY A 46 25.99 2.49 20.75
CA GLY A 46 27.15 1.61 20.60
C GLY A 46 28.48 2.28 20.98
N ASN A 47 28.61 2.82 22.20
CA ASN A 47 29.79 3.60 22.64
C ASN A 47 30.95 2.72 23.13
N ALA A 48 30.68 1.81 24.07
CA ALA A 48 31.67 0.90 24.67
C ALA A 48 31.33 -0.57 24.44
N GLY A 49 30.46 -0.85 23.50
CA GLY A 49 29.93 -2.17 23.16
C GLY A 49 28.72 -2.04 22.25
N ALA A 50 28.06 -3.14 21.96
CA ALA A 50 26.86 -3.16 21.14
C ALA A 50 25.63 -2.65 21.91
N GLY A 51 24.87 -1.72 21.36
CA GLY A 51 23.65 -1.16 21.98
C GLY A 51 22.46 -2.10 21.88
N GLY A 52 21.68 -2.24 22.96
CA GLY A 52 20.45 -3.05 23.01
C GLY A 52 19.32 -2.42 22.22
N GLY A 53 18.41 -3.25 21.71
CA GLY A 53 17.17 -2.77 21.09
C GLY A 53 16.22 -2.18 22.12
N GLY A 54 15.50 -1.10 21.79
CA GLY A 54 14.46 -0.51 22.62
C GLY A 54 13.24 -1.43 22.71
N GLY A 55 12.59 -1.51 23.87
CA GLY A 55 11.33 -2.22 24.05
C GLY A 55 10.19 -1.52 23.32
N ALA A 56 9.21 -2.26 22.84
CA ALA A 56 7.97 -1.68 22.33
C ALA A 56 7.19 -0.98 23.45
N GLY A 57 6.38 0.01 23.09
CA GLY A 57 5.35 0.55 23.95
C GLY A 57 4.37 -0.54 24.36
N GLY A 58 3.79 -0.43 25.53
CA GLY A 58 2.77 -1.32 26.00
C GLY A 58 1.62 -1.37 25.01
N TYR A 59 1.03 -2.53 24.84
CA TYR A 59 -0.13 -2.78 23.99
C TYR A 59 -1.30 -3.22 24.83
N ARG A 60 -2.39 -2.46 24.83
CA ARG A 60 -3.60 -2.77 25.59
C ARG A 60 -4.83 -2.69 24.73
N THR A 61 -5.70 -3.69 24.81
CA THR A 61 -7.04 -3.68 24.24
C THR A 61 -8.08 -3.86 25.34
N ALA A 62 -9.23 -3.27 25.15
CA ALA A 62 -10.36 -3.51 26.03
C ALA A 62 -11.67 -3.47 25.23
N THR A 63 -12.61 -4.31 25.64
CA THR A 63 -13.94 -4.38 25.08
C THR A 63 -14.98 -3.93 26.10
N CYS A 64 -16.14 -3.45 25.62
CA CYS A 64 -17.25 -2.98 26.46
C CYS A 64 -16.83 -1.91 27.48
N VAL A 65 -15.98 -0.95 27.05
CA VAL A 65 -15.44 0.10 27.92
C VAL A 65 -16.54 1.10 28.28
N SER A 66 -16.81 1.23 29.58
CA SER A 66 -17.77 2.24 30.07
C SER A 66 -17.10 3.62 30.11
N LEU A 67 -17.67 4.57 29.38
CA LEU A 67 -17.18 5.94 29.33
C LEU A 67 -18.27 6.93 29.75
N PRO A 68 -17.91 7.99 30.50
CA PRO A 68 -18.85 9.06 30.83
C PRO A 68 -19.33 9.79 29.57
N ASN A 69 -20.48 10.42 29.63
CA ASN A 69 -20.94 11.32 28.57
C ASN A 69 -20.29 12.71 28.71
N ALA A 70 -18.99 12.75 28.56
CA ALA A 70 -18.15 13.94 28.72
C ALA A 70 -17.01 13.91 27.68
N VAL A 71 -16.33 15.03 27.56
CA VAL A 71 -15.08 15.09 26.77
C VAL A 71 -13.98 14.38 27.54
N ILE A 72 -13.34 13.41 26.91
CA ILE A 72 -12.29 12.56 27.49
C ILE A 72 -10.95 12.94 26.86
N PRO A 73 -9.93 13.30 27.66
CA PRO A 73 -8.61 13.56 27.13
C PRO A 73 -7.98 12.27 26.60
N VAL A 74 -7.28 12.39 25.49
CA VAL A 74 -6.45 11.35 24.87
C VAL A 74 -5.01 11.85 24.89
N THR A 75 -4.13 11.14 25.56
CA THR A 75 -2.70 11.44 25.58
C THR A 75 -1.97 10.38 24.76
N ILE A 76 -1.26 10.79 23.73
CA ILE A 76 -0.43 9.89 22.92
C ILE A 76 1.02 10.02 23.34
N GLY A 77 1.62 8.91 23.76
CA GLY A 77 3.01 8.84 24.17
C GLY A 77 3.97 8.98 22.99
N ALA A 78 4.93 9.86 23.12
CA ALA A 78 6.02 9.97 22.17
C ALA A 78 6.96 8.75 22.26
N GLY A 79 7.59 8.37 21.15
CA GLY A 79 8.72 7.45 21.19
C GLY A 79 9.92 8.07 21.90
N GLY A 80 10.66 7.27 22.66
CA GLY A 80 11.89 7.70 23.32
C GLY A 80 12.98 8.02 22.28
N ALA A 81 13.72 9.10 22.47
CA ALA A 81 14.96 9.31 21.75
C ALA A 81 15.96 8.16 22.03
N ALA A 82 17.07 8.08 21.31
CA ALA A 82 18.13 7.12 21.61
C ALA A 82 18.48 7.14 23.11
N CYS A 83 18.63 5.99 23.72
CA CYS A 83 18.89 5.81 25.15
C CYS A 83 17.81 6.39 26.10
N THR A 84 16.60 6.59 25.63
CA THR A 84 15.47 7.11 26.43
C THR A 84 14.28 6.17 26.33
N SER A 85 13.57 5.95 27.43
CA SER A 85 12.32 5.19 27.41
C SER A 85 11.22 5.95 26.67
N GLY A 86 10.26 5.23 26.12
CA GLY A 86 9.05 5.82 25.54
C GLY A 86 8.15 6.44 26.60
N VAL A 87 7.14 7.17 26.13
CA VAL A 87 6.16 7.85 26.99
C VAL A 87 4.83 7.08 26.95
N ASP A 88 4.11 7.14 28.06
CA ASP A 88 2.82 6.48 28.23
C ASP A 88 1.74 7.06 27.30
N THR A 89 0.83 6.20 26.88
CA THR A 89 -0.41 6.60 26.22
C THR A 89 -1.58 6.35 27.16
N VAL A 90 -2.44 7.36 27.29
CA VAL A 90 -3.58 7.31 28.22
C VAL A 90 -4.88 7.60 27.48
N PHE A 91 -5.85 6.71 27.66
CA PHE A 91 -7.22 6.93 27.26
C PHE A 91 -8.19 6.52 28.39
N SER A 92 -8.90 7.49 28.96
CA SER A 92 -9.78 7.27 30.12
C SER A 92 -9.03 6.60 31.28
N THR A 93 -9.46 5.43 31.71
CA THR A 93 -8.85 4.62 32.78
C THR A 93 -7.79 3.64 32.29
N VAL A 94 -7.52 3.62 30.98
CA VAL A 94 -6.52 2.71 30.39
C VAL A 94 -5.24 3.47 30.13
N THR A 95 -4.20 3.11 30.88
CA THR A 95 -2.82 3.57 30.65
C THR A 95 -2.03 2.43 30.04
N SER A 96 -1.35 2.70 28.96
CA SER A 96 -0.35 1.82 28.35
C SER A 96 1.01 2.44 28.58
N GLU A 97 1.93 1.68 29.17
CA GLU A 97 3.25 2.18 29.58
C GLU A 97 4.23 2.30 28.43
N GLY A 98 5.06 3.32 28.45
CA GLY A 98 6.13 3.48 27.48
C GLY A 98 7.10 2.31 27.46
N GLY A 99 7.67 2.01 26.30
CA GLY A 99 8.69 0.98 26.14
C GLY A 99 10.00 1.32 26.85
N GLY A 100 10.63 0.32 27.44
CA GLY A 100 11.94 0.49 28.10
C GLY A 100 13.05 0.78 27.08
N LYS A 101 13.98 1.68 27.39
CA LYS A 101 15.15 1.93 26.56
C LYS A 101 16.08 0.73 26.48
N GLY A 102 16.76 0.56 25.35
CA GLY A 102 17.83 -0.42 25.18
C GLY A 102 19.06 -0.10 26.04
N GLY A 103 19.74 -1.14 26.49
CA GLY A 103 21.00 -1.03 27.25
C GLY A 103 22.10 -0.39 26.42
N ASN A 104 22.96 0.40 27.09
CA ASN A 104 24.14 1.05 26.50
C ASN A 104 25.33 0.95 27.45
N SER A 105 26.52 0.85 26.90
CA SER A 105 27.75 0.65 27.67
C SER A 105 27.60 -0.52 28.66
N ASP A 106 27.64 -0.29 29.97
CA ASP A 106 27.57 -1.33 31.00
C ASP A 106 26.17 -1.51 31.59
N ASN A 107 25.17 -0.77 31.04
CA ASN A 107 23.81 -0.81 31.56
C ASN A 107 22.94 -1.82 30.81
N GLY A 108 22.20 -2.62 31.55
CA GLY A 108 21.15 -3.48 31.02
C GLY A 108 20.00 -2.70 30.38
N GLY A 109 19.13 -3.41 29.69
CA GLY A 109 17.86 -2.87 29.21
C GLY A 109 16.96 -2.44 30.37
N VAL A 110 16.18 -1.39 30.17
CA VAL A 110 15.25 -0.86 31.20
C VAL A 110 13.87 -1.47 31.06
N ALA A 111 13.21 -1.61 32.19
CA ALA A 111 11.82 -2.10 32.24
C ALA A 111 10.84 -1.08 31.63
N GLY A 112 9.68 -1.54 31.16
CA GLY A 112 8.61 -0.72 30.58
C GLY A 112 7.40 -1.55 30.18
N GLY A 113 6.54 -0.99 29.32
CA GLY A 113 5.44 -1.73 28.73
C GLY A 113 5.95 -3.03 28.10
N SER A 114 6.97 -2.92 27.23
CA SER A 114 7.90 -4.01 26.92
C SER A 114 9.31 -3.57 27.31
N GLY A 115 10.14 -4.50 27.77
CA GLY A 115 11.50 -4.21 28.25
C GLY A 115 12.51 -3.98 27.14
N GLY A 116 13.49 -3.11 27.36
CA GLY A 116 14.61 -2.93 26.43
C GLY A 116 15.58 -4.12 26.45
N GLY A 117 16.27 -4.40 25.35
CA GLY A 117 17.33 -5.41 25.24
C GLY A 117 18.60 -5.01 26.00
N GLY A 118 19.35 -5.97 26.52
CA GLY A 118 20.64 -5.76 27.18
C GLY A 118 21.74 -5.41 26.18
N CYS A 119 22.73 -4.59 26.60
CA CYS A 119 23.91 -4.32 25.80
C CYS A 119 24.87 -5.52 25.72
N GLY A 120 25.67 -5.59 24.67
CA GLY A 120 26.83 -6.48 24.59
C GLY A 120 28.11 -5.70 24.91
N ASN A 121 28.82 -6.04 25.99
CA ASN A 121 30.03 -5.36 26.40
C ASN A 121 31.14 -6.32 26.82
N ALA A 122 32.34 -5.77 27.11
CA ALA A 122 33.52 -6.57 27.47
C ALA A 122 33.35 -7.36 28.77
N ASP A 123 32.56 -6.86 29.72
CA ASP A 123 32.37 -7.44 31.05
C ASP A 123 31.39 -8.60 31.11
N GLY A 124 30.79 -8.96 29.96
CA GLY A 124 29.94 -10.13 29.83
C GLY A 124 28.51 -9.90 29.34
N CYS A 125 27.53 -10.45 30.07
CA CYS A 125 26.13 -10.43 29.68
C CYS A 125 25.37 -9.32 30.42
N SER A 126 24.70 -8.43 29.71
CA SER A 126 23.75 -7.47 30.28
C SER A 126 22.32 -7.99 30.17
N ALA A 127 21.58 -7.93 31.27
CA ALA A 127 20.19 -8.36 31.30
C ALA A 127 19.32 -7.47 30.41
N GLY A 128 18.30 -8.07 29.78
CA GLY A 128 17.19 -7.35 29.21
C GLY A 128 16.27 -6.79 30.30
N GLY A 129 15.59 -5.69 30.02
CA GLY A 129 14.59 -5.09 30.91
C GLY A 129 13.34 -5.95 31.05
N ALA A 130 12.67 -5.86 32.18
CA ALA A 130 11.38 -6.51 32.38
C ALA A 130 10.30 -5.82 31.53
N GLY A 131 9.45 -6.61 30.90
CA GLY A 131 8.21 -6.14 30.29
C GLY A 131 7.05 -6.17 31.27
N ASN A 132 5.90 -5.71 30.83
CA ASN A 132 4.67 -5.63 31.64
C ASN A 132 4.92 -4.93 33.00
N THR A 133 5.60 -3.80 32.96
CA THR A 133 5.97 -3.04 34.15
C THR A 133 5.42 -1.60 34.05
N PRO A 134 4.52 -1.18 34.96
CA PRO A 134 3.90 -2.00 36.02
C PRO A 134 3.05 -3.15 35.48
N PRO A 135 2.84 -4.21 36.28
CA PRO A 135 2.11 -5.38 35.79
C PRO A 135 0.64 -5.09 35.52
N THR A 136 0.17 -5.55 34.37
CA THR A 136 -1.23 -5.47 33.96
C THR A 136 -1.76 -6.85 33.58
N SER A 137 -3.08 -7.02 33.64
CA SER A 137 -3.78 -8.21 33.13
C SER A 137 -4.85 -7.75 32.13
N PRO A 138 -4.82 -8.23 30.87
CA PRO A 138 -3.73 -8.98 30.24
C PRO A 138 -2.39 -8.23 30.23
N SER A 139 -1.28 -8.97 30.04
CA SER A 139 0.06 -8.39 29.91
C SER A 139 0.12 -7.40 28.75
N GLN A 140 0.77 -6.26 28.97
CA GLN A 140 0.93 -5.22 27.96
C GLN A 140 2.20 -5.36 27.10
N GLY A 141 3.10 -6.32 27.45
CA GLY A 141 4.32 -6.57 26.70
C GLY A 141 5.25 -7.55 27.39
N ASN A 142 6.38 -7.83 26.78
CA ASN A 142 7.32 -8.87 27.18
C ASN A 142 8.71 -8.34 27.48
N ASN A 143 9.54 -9.18 28.08
CA ASN A 143 10.92 -8.84 28.46
C ASN A 143 11.81 -8.62 27.22
N GLY A 144 12.84 -7.80 27.38
CA GLY A 144 13.94 -7.71 26.43
C GLY A 144 14.89 -8.92 26.54
N GLY A 145 15.62 -9.18 25.46
CA GLY A 145 16.63 -10.21 25.37
C GLY A 145 17.94 -9.81 26.06
N VAL A 146 18.73 -10.81 26.44
CA VAL A 146 20.03 -10.63 27.08
C VAL A 146 21.09 -10.29 26.00
N GLY A 147 21.96 -9.30 26.28
CA GLY A 147 23.18 -9.06 25.52
C GLY A 147 24.28 -10.06 25.87
N LYS A 148 25.19 -10.35 24.96
CA LYS A 148 26.32 -11.28 25.16
C LYS A 148 27.61 -10.79 24.50
N SER A 149 28.76 -11.22 25.06
CA SER A 149 30.04 -11.16 24.37
C SER A 149 30.63 -12.57 24.22
N ALA A 150 31.36 -12.82 23.12
CA ALA A 150 32.07 -14.09 22.93
C ALA A 150 33.49 -14.05 23.52
N ASN A 151 34.07 -12.88 23.50
CA ASN A 151 35.40 -12.54 24.03
C ASN A 151 35.48 -11.01 24.11
N SER A 152 36.59 -10.48 24.60
CA SER A 152 36.81 -9.02 24.75
C SER A 152 36.67 -8.19 23.46
N ASN A 153 36.43 -8.83 22.29
CA ASN A 153 36.47 -8.16 20.99
C ASN A 153 35.22 -8.39 20.13
N THR A 154 34.22 -9.16 20.60
CA THR A 154 33.00 -9.43 19.82
C THR A 154 31.76 -9.27 20.70
N TYR A 155 30.98 -8.28 20.36
CA TYR A 155 29.82 -7.84 21.13
C TYR A 155 28.53 -8.03 20.35
N ALA A 156 27.50 -8.53 21.00
CA ALA A 156 26.16 -8.66 20.46
C ALA A 156 25.11 -8.30 21.53
N ALA A 157 24.22 -7.41 21.21
CA ALA A 157 23.18 -6.90 22.09
C ALA A 157 21.86 -7.63 21.91
N GLY A 158 21.09 -7.73 22.98
CA GLY A 158 19.76 -8.32 23.00
C GLY A 158 18.75 -7.46 22.26
N GLY A 159 17.71 -8.07 21.69
CA GLY A 159 16.55 -7.38 21.14
C GLY A 159 15.61 -6.87 22.22
N GLY A 160 14.90 -5.78 21.99
CA GLY A 160 13.81 -5.30 22.84
C GLY A 160 12.62 -6.24 22.81
N GLY A 161 11.84 -6.30 23.90
CA GLY A 161 10.59 -7.04 23.96
C GLY A 161 9.51 -6.43 23.07
N GLY A 162 8.62 -7.23 22.55
CA GLY A 162 7.42 -6.82 21.82
C GLY A 162 6.14 -7.15 22.58
N ALA A 163 5.00 -6.79 22.02
CA ALA A 163 3.71 -7.03 22.67
C ALA A 163 3.38 -8.53 22.80
N SER A 164 3.72 -9.35 21.80
CA SER A 164 3.39 -10.78 21.78
C SER A 164 4.58 -11.70 22.06
N ALA A 165 5.82 -11.24 21.95
CA ALA A 165 7.00 -12.05 22.11
C ALA A 165 8.12 -11.35 22.87
N VAL A 166 8.92 -12.13 23.58
CA VAL A 166 10.16 -11.66 24.21
C VAL A 166 11.18 -11.24 23.15
N GLY A 167 12.04 -10.28 23.48
CA GLY A 167 13.20 -9.97 22.67
C GLY A 167 14.18 -11.14 22.65
N ALA A 168 14.77 -11.45 21.50
CA ALA A 168 15.73 -12.52 21.39
C ALA A 168 17.02 -12.19 22.13
N THR A 169 17.57 -13.18 22.81
CA THR A 169 18.92 -13.11 23.39
C THR A 169 19.93 -13.06 22.28
N ALA A 170 20.95 -12.25 22.43
CA ALA A 170 22.06 -12.18 21.47
C ALA A 170 22.84 -13.49 21.43
N ASN A 171 23.41 -13.79 20.24
CA ASN A 171 24.40 -14.82 20.04
C ASN A 171 25.74 -14.15 19.64
N ALA A 172 26.66 -14.05 20.57
CA ALA A 172 27.91 -13.35 20.40
C ALA A 172 28.79 -13.85 19.23
N GLY A 173 28.55 -15.10 18.77
CA GLY A 173 29.23 -15.68 17.60
C GLY A 173 28.45 -15.54 16.30
N ALA A 174 27.15 -15.20 16.32
CA ALA A 174 26.26 -15.25 15.18
C ALA A 174 25.46 -13.96 14.95
N GLY A 175 25.18 -13.14 15.98
CA GLY A 175 24.48 -11.87 15.75
C GLY A 175 23.75 -11.27 16.94
N GLY A 176 23.25 -10.06 16.73
CA GLY A 176 22.37 -9.35 17.65
C GLY A 176 20.99 -10.03 17.76
N GLY A 177 20.36 -9.92 18.93
CA GLY A 177 19.04 -10.46 19.17
C GLY A 177 17.97 -9.73 18.35
N ALA A 178 17.08 -10.45 17.70
CA ALA A 178 15.93 -9.84 17.05
C ALA A 178 14.95 -9.24 18.06
N GLY A 179 14.29 -8.17 17.69
CA GLY A 179 13.18 -7.61 18.46
C GLY A 179 12.00 -8.57 18.56
N GLY A 180 11.33 -8.56 19.69
CA GLY A 180 10.11 -9.35 19.93
C GLY A 180 8.98 -8.89 19.03
N ALA A 181 8.18 -9.84 18.54
CA ALA A 181 7.04 -9.53 17.69
C ALA A 181 5.97 -8.72 18.44
N GLY A 182 5.32 -7.82 17.72
CA GLY A 182 4.12 -7.10 18.14
C GLY A 182 2.86 -7.96 18.01
N SER A 183 1.75 -7.39 18.42
CA SER A 183 0.44 -8.05 18.36
C SER A 183 -0.36 -7.58 17.15
N PRO A 184 -0.98 -8.48 16.37
CA PRO A 184 -1.90 -8.11 15.33
C PRO A 184 -3.21 -7.57 15.92
N ASN A 185 -3.80 -6.59 15.26
CA ASN A 185 -5.11 -6.05 15.58
C ASN A 185 -5.80 -5.59 14.31
N ASP A 186 -7.10 -5.89 14.16
CA ASP A 186 -7.94 -5.58 13.00
C ASP A 186 -9.00 -4.51 13.27
N ILE A 187 -8.92 -3.78 14.39
CA ILE A 187 -9.86 -2.72 14.79
C ILE A 187 -10.04 -1.65 13.70
N THR A 188 -9.01 -1.41 12.88
CA THR A 188 -9.02 -0.47 11.75
C THR A 188 -9.60 -1.06 10.45
N GLY A 189 -10.05 -2.32 10.48
CA GLY A 189 -10.67 -3.01 9.33
C GLY A 189 -9.71 -3.95 8.57
N SER A 190 -8.42 -3.91 8.85
CA SER A 190 -7.41 -4.86 8.37
C SER A 190 -6.40 -5.15 9.46
N ALA A 191 -5.85 -6.36 9.48
CA ALA A 191 -4.88 -6.74 10.50
C ALA A 191 -3.56 -5.98 10.33
N VAL A 192 -3.20 -5.19 11.34
CA VAL A 192 -1.92 -4.47 11.44
C VAL A 192 -1.23 -4.94 12.71
N ASN A 193 0.09 -5.19 12.64
CA ASN A 193 0.88 -5.49 13.83
C ASN A 193 1.30 -4.18 14.53
N TYR A 194 1.15 -4.15 15.85
CA TYR A 194 1.54 -3.01 16.71
C TYR A 194 2.53 -3.46 17.77
N ALA A 195 3.34 -2.53 18.26
CA ALA A 195 4.24 -2.72 19.39
C ALA A 195 5.28 -3.85 19.16
N GLY A 196 6.04 -3.78 18.07
CA GLY A 196 7.23 -4.61 17.83
C GLY A 196 8.48 -4.04 18.50
N GLY A 197 9.30 -4.88 19.13
CA GLY A 197 10.55 -4.49 19.77
C GLY A 197 11.68 -4.16 18.79
N GLY A 198 12.64 -3.33 19.16
CA GLY A 198 13.82 -3.02 18.37
C GLY A 198 14.84 -4.16 18.35
N GLY A 199 15.59 -4.33 17.26
CA GLY A 199 16.70 -5.28 17.15
C GLY A 199 17.94 -4.81 17.92
N GLY A 200 18.66 -5.74 18.53
CA GLY A 200 19.96 -5.49 19.15
C GLY A 200 21.07 -5.31 18.10
N SER A 201 22.03 -4.47 18.39
CA SER A 201 23.17 -4.24 17.50
C SER A 201 24.28 -5.26 17.67
N THR A 202 25.30 -5.11 16.86
CA THR A 202 26.53 -5.90 16.91
C THR A 202 27.75 -5.01 16.69
N GLY A 203 28.92 -5.53 17.07
CA GLY A 203 30.18 -4.88 16.82
C GLY A 203 31.38 -5.77 17.12
N LYS A 204 32.52 -5.46 16.48
CA LYS A 204 33.78 -6.15 16.64
C LYS A 204 34.93 -5.16 16.60
N GLU A 205 35.89 -5.26 17.53
CA GLU A 205 37.03 -4.34 17.60
C GLU A 205 38.06 -4.54 16.49
N SER A 206 38.23 -5.77 16.00
CA SER A 206 39.21 -6.09 14.98
C SER A 206 38.60 -6.29 13.60
N ALA A 207 39.39 -6.08 12.54
CA ALA A 207 39.02 -6.40 11.17
C ALA A 207 38.69 -7.89 11.03
N GLY A 208 37.49 -8.22 10.70
CA GLY A 208 36.98 -9.57 10.48
C GLY A 208 35.58 -9.52 9.91
N ALA A 209 35.00 -10.66 9.54
CA ALA A 209 33.63 -10.68 9.03
C ALA A 209 32.66 -10.08 10.06
N ASP A 210 31.85 -9.13 9.64
CA ASP A 210 30.80 -8.55 10.48
C ASP A 210 29.74 -9.59 10.79
N ILE A 211 29.26 -9.60 12.02
CA ILE A 211 28.10 -10.39 12.46
C ILE A 211 26.84 -9.54 12.33
N ASN A 212 25.75 -10.14 11.89
CA ASN A 212 24.51 -9.42 11.59
C ASN A 212 23.85 -8.87 12.85
N ALA A 213 23.41 -7.62 12.78
CA ALA A 213 22.53 -7.05 13.80
C ALA A 213 21.16 -7.72 13.77
N GLY A 214 20.45 -7.66 14.89
CA GLY A 214 19.10 -8.18 15.02
C GLY A 214 18.10 -7.38 14.19
N ALA A 215 17.18 -8.09 13.53
CA ALA A 215 16.03 -7.46 12.86
C ALA A 215 15.08 -6.85 13.89
N GLY A 216 14.37 -5.78 13.51
CA GLY A 216 13.24 -5.27 14.30
C GLY A 216 12.08 -6.26 14.30
N GLY A 217 11.32 -6.30 15.39
CA GLY A 217 10.11 -7.11 15.52
C GLY A 217 8.99 -6.60 14.63
N ALA A 218 8.16 -7.52 14.09
CA ALA A 218 6.94 -7.14 13.37
C ALA A 218 6.08 -6.23 14.25
N GLY A 219 5.50 -5.18 13.68
CA GLY A 219 4.78 -4.15 14.44
C GLY A 219 5.60 -2.89 14.68
N GLY A 220 6.52 -2.59 13.76
CA GLY A 220 7.22 -1.32 13.69
C GLY A 220 8.54 -1.25 14.44
N GLY A 221 9.12 -2.37 14.87
CA GLY A 221 10.45 -2.37 15.49
C GLY A 221 11.56 -1.95 14.51
N GLY A 222 12.47 -1.08 14.95
CA GLY A 222 13.66 -0.69 14.19
C GLY A 222 14.76 -1.75 14.24
N ALA A 223 15.47 -1.99 13.16
CA ALA A 223 16.60 -2.92 13.11
C ALA A 223 17.83 -2.38 13.85
N GLY A 224 18.58 -3.25 14.49
CA GLY A 224 19.88 -2.91 15.05
C GLY A 224 20.91 -2.59 13.97
N GLY A 225 21.97 -1.85 14.33
CA GLY A 225 23.07 -1.50 13.46
C GLY A 225 24.28 -2.43 13.58
N THR A 226 24.91 -2.76 12.47
CA THR A 226 26.26 -3.32 12.44
C THR A 226 27.18 -2.19 12.01
N ARG A 227 27.99 -1.63 12.92
CA ARG A 227 28.85 -0.47 12.66
C ARG A 227 28.12 0.79 12.11
N VAL A 228 26.83 0.82 12.15
CA VAL A 228 25.96 1.92 11.74
C VAL A 228 24.96 2.28 12.85
N ASN A 229 24.26 3.38 12.70
CA ASN A 229 23.18 3.75 13.62
C ASN A 229 22.05 2.71 13.58
N GLY A 230 21.39 2.53 14.71
CA GLY A 230 20.16 1.77 14.77
C GLY A 230 19.02 2.48 13.99
N THR A 231 18.11 1.71 13.44
CA THR A 231 16.93 2.26 12.75
C THR A 231 15.88 2.71 13.76
N ALA A 232 15.16 3.77 13.46
CA ALA A 232 14.04 4.21 14.30
C ALA A 232 12.87 3.22 14.23
N GLY A 233 12.12 3.11 15.31
CA GLY A 233 10.82 2.46 15.34
C GLY A 233 9.79 3.26 14.53
N THR A 234 8.82 2.54 13.95
CA THR A 234 7.78 3.15 13.12
C THR A 234 6.81 3.97 13.98
N VAL A 235 6.56 5.20 13.57
CA VAL A 235 5.59 6.10 14.23
C VAL A 235 4.17 5.51 14.21
N ASN A 236 3.39 5.81 15.23
CA ASN A 236 1.99 5.38 15.40
C ASN A 236 1.80 3.84 15.47
N LEU A 237 2.87 3.10 15.69
CA LEU A 237 2.82 1.66 15.97
C LEU A 237 3.39 1.30 17.34
N GLY A 238 4.01 2.25 18.06
CA GLY A 238 4.66 1.98 19.35
C GLY A 238 5.91 1.11 19.24
N GLY A 239 6.56 1.08 18.08
CA GLY A 239 7.74 0.24 17.85
C GLY A 239 8.98 0.70 18.61
N GLY A 240 9.78 -0.23 19.16
CA GLY A 240 11.07 0.07 19.76
C GLY A 240 12.14 0.44 18.73
N GLY A 241 13.09 1.33 19.06
CA GLY A 241 14.24 1.69 18.20
C GLY A 241 15.34 0.63 18.22
N GLY A 242 16.04 0.42 17.11
CA GLY A 242 17.19 -0.50 17.00
C GLY A 242 18.43 0.02 17.75
N GLY A 243 19.27 -0.87 18.26
CA GLY A 243 20.53 -0.52 18.92
C GLY A 243 21.60 0.01 17.96
N GLY A 244 22.44 0.94 18.40
CA GLY A 244 23.57 1.47 17.65
C GLY A 244 24.79 0.52 17.69
N GLY A 245 25.47 0.37 16.56
CA GLY A 245 26.60 -0.54 16.37
C GLY A 245 27.93 -0.04 16.93
N TYR A 246 28.91 -0.95 17.09
CA TYR A 246 30.28 -0.70 17.59
C TYR A 246 31.30 -1.14 16.49
N PRO A 247 32.58 -0.68 16.39
CA PRO A 247 33.37 0.05 17.39
C PRO A 247 33.32 1.59 17.27
N VAL A 248 32.79 2.15 16.20
CA VAL A 248 32.61 3.60 16.14
C VAL A 248 31.29 3.94 16.83
N ALA A 249 31.32 4.83 17.81
CA ALA A 249 30.10 5.24 18.53
C ALA A 249 28.96 5.57 17.57
N LYS A 250 27.95 4.73 17.56
CA LYS A 250 26.73 4.87 16.75
C LYS A 250 25.53 5.06 17.67
N THR A 251 24.65 5.93 17.23
CA THR A 251 23.43 6.21 17.99
C THR A 251 22.41 5.11 17.79
N GLY A 252 21.69 4.77 18.85
CA GLY A 252 20.49 3.95 18.73
C GLY A 252 19.40 4.68 17.93
N GLY A 253 18.48 3.95 17.36
CA GLY A 253 17.28 4.49 16.74
C GLY A 253 16.31 5.01 17.79
N ALA A 254 15.58 6.08 17.50
CA ALA A 254 14.46 6.52 18.34
C ALA A 254 13.33 5.48 18.31
N GLY A 255 12.53 5.38 19.37
CA GLY A 255 11.27 4.64 19.35
C GLY A 255 10.19 5.34 18.52
N GLY A 256 9.20 4.61 18.05
CA GLY A 256 8.01 5.14 17.38
C GLY A 256 6.96 5.63 18.38
N SER A 257 6.18 6.64 18.02
CA SER A 257 5.06 7.12 18.84
C SER A 257 3.96 6.07 18.98
N GLY A 258 3.16 6.21 20.03
CA GLY A 258 1.97 5.41 20.27
C GLY A 258 0.76 5.80 19.41
N ILE A 259 -0.37 5.14 19.68
CA ILE A 259 -1.66 5.37 19.02
C ILE A 259 -2.81 4.96 19.94
N VAL A 260 -3.94 5.65 19.83
CA VAL A 260 -5.22 5.19 20.38
C VAL A 260 -6.22 4.99 19.24
N VAL A 261 -6.85 3.83 19.20
CA VAL A 261 -7.94 3.53 18.25
C VAL A 261 -9.19 3.17 19.03
N ILE A 262 -10.30 3.79 18.67
CA ILE A 262 -11.59 3.64 19.33
C ILE A 262 -12.61 3.22 18.28
N LYS A 263 -13.32 2.11 18.52
CA LYS A 263 -14.39 1.62 17.66
C LYS A 263 -15.72 1.79 18.38
N GLU A 264 -16.57 2.64 17.82
CA GLU A 264 -17.92 2.91 18.34
C GLU A 264 -18.98 2.18 17.51
N THR A 265 -20.04 1.70 18.15
CA THR A 265 -21.27 1.37 17.43
C THR A 265 -22.08 2.65 17.28
N THR A 266 -22.39 3.04 16.06
CA THR A 266 -23.36 4.10 15.81
C THR A 266 -24.74 3.44 15.68
N PRO A 267 -25.65 3.59 16.65
CA PRO A 267 -27.01 3.09 16.47
C PRO A 267 -27.68 3.89 15.36
N LYS A 268 -28.11 3.21 14.32
CA LYS A 268 -28.91 3.79 13.23
C LYS A 268 -30.39 3.50 13.48
N CYS A 269 -30.89 3.90 14.65
CA CYS A 269 -32.30 3.77 14.98
C CYS A 269 -32.85 5.15 15.30
N ALA A 270 -33.64 5.69 14.39
CA ALA A 270 -34.59 6.76 14.71
C ALA A 270 -35.92 6.09 15.04
N SER A 271 -36.24 5.94 16.30
CA SER A 271 -37.59 5.54 16.74
C SER A 271 -38.09 6.56 17.72
N GLY A 272 -39.30 7.07 17.51
CA GLY A 272 -39.97 7.92 18.44
C GLY A 272 -40.07 9.40 18.03
N VAL A 273 -40.71 10.17 18.88
CA VAL A 273 -40.85 11.63 18.77
C VAL A 273 -39.56 12.26 19.27
N TRP A 274 -38.86 12.97 18.41
CA TRP A 274 -37.65 13.73 18.77
C TRP A 274 -38.07 15.09 19.35
N SER A 275 -37.41 15.54 20.41
CA SER A 275 -37.55 16.91 20.86
C SER A 275 -36.94 17.87 19.84
N ILE A 276 -37.44 19.10 19.76
CA ILE A 276 -36.90 20.11 18.85
C ILE A 276 -35.43 20.44 19.19
N ASN A 277 -35.04 20.30 20.45
CA ASN A 277 -33.66 20.53 20.89
C ASN A 277 -32.73 19.39 20.44
N ASP A 278 -33.17 18.13 20.56
CA ASP A 278 -32.39 16.98 20.06
C ASP A 278 -32.20 17.08 18.54
N HIS A 279 -33.26 17.48 17.82
CA HIS A 279 -33.20 17.72 16.38
C HIS A 279 -32.20 18.84 16.05
N PHE A 280 -32.28 19.97 16.77
CA PHE A 280 -31.38 21.10 16.57
C PHE A 280 -29.92 20.75 16.86
N ASP A 281 -29.64 20.04 17.94
CA ASP A 281 -28.30 19.63 18.33
C ASP A 281 -27.70 18.63 17.31
N GLN A 282 -28.50 17.70 16.83
CA GLN A 282 -28.06 16.75 15.79
C GLN A 282 -27.74 17.46 14.46
N VAL A 283 -28.58 18.44 14.07
CA VAL A 283 -28.31 19.24 12.84
C VAL A 283 -27.09 20.14 13.02
N LYS A 284 -26.98 20.83 14.17
CA LYS A 284 -25.84 21.71 14.49
C LYS A 284 -24.52 20.99 14.54
N ASN A 285 -24.51 19.76 15.05
CA ASN A 285 -23.30 18.93 15.14
C ASN A 285 -23.04 18.11 13.87
N SER A 286 -23.82 18.28 12.81
CA SER A 286 -23.77 17.44 11.60
C SER A 286 -23.96 15.94 11.89
N GLU A 287 -24.63 15.60 12.97
CA GLU A 287 -24.91 14.24 13.45
C GLU A 287 -26.31 13.76 13.06
N TRP A 288 -27.11 14.63 12.43
CA TRP A 288 -28.44 14.23 11.94
C TRP A 288 -28.28 13.06 10.96
N ILE A 289 -29.11 12.04 11.15
CA ILE A 289 -29.05 10.80 10.38
C ILE A 289 -28.93 11.12 8.88
N THR A 290 -27.72 11.20 8.40
CA THR A 290 -27.46 11.08 6.97
C THR A 290 -27.88 9.67 6.57
N ARG A 291 -28.47 9.52 5.39
CA ARG A 291 -28.86 8.21 4.85
C ARG A 291 -27.73 7.21 5.07
N ALA A 292 -28.09 5.95 5.37
CA ALA A 292 -27.10 4.87 5.47
C ALA A 292 -26.16 4.91 4.27
N ASN A 293 -24.88 4.67 4.51
CA ASN A 293 -23.91 4.62 3.42
C ASN A 293 -24.40 3.67 2.33
N ALA A 294 -24.37 4.12 1.09
CA ALA A 294 -24.66 3.26 -0.05
C ALA A 294 -23.51 2.26 -0.23
N THR A 295 -23.81 0.99 -0.26
CA THR A 295 -22.87 -0.02 -0.74
C THR A 295 -22.99 -0.08 -2.25
N ILE A 296 -21.95 0.35 -2.95
CA ILE A 296 -21.94 0.48 -4.40
C ILE A 296 -20.92 -0.45 -5.03
N ASN A 297 -21.25 -0.91 -6.23
CA ASN A 297 -20.29 -1.59 -7.09
C ASN A 297 -19.71 -0.62 -8.11
N TYR A 298 -18.46 -0.86 -8.50
CA TYR A 298 -17.73 0.04 -9.38
C TYR A 298 -16.87 -0.71 -10.40
N LEU A 299 -16.58 -0.04 -11.49
CA LEU A 299 -15.50 -0.32 -12.42
C LEU A 299 -14.74 0.98 -12.67
N VAL A 300 -13.46 1.02 -12.36
CA VAL A 300 -12.55 2.14 -12.61
C VAL A 300 -11.41 1.64 -13.47
N VAL A 301 -11.35 2.07 -14.72
CA VAL A 301 -10.28 1.74 -15.66
C VAL A 301 -9.56 3.01 -16.04
N ALA A 302 -8.24 3.02 -15.91
CA ALA A 302 -7.40 4.17 -16.28
C ALA A 302 -7.14 4.25 -17.78
N GLY A 303 -6.53 5.33 -18.24
CA GLY A 303 -6.09 5.44 -19.64
C GLY A 303 -4.95 4.47 -19.94
N GLY A 304 -4.95 3.84 -21.12
CA GLY A 304 -3.86 3.00 -21.61
C GLY A 304 -2.64 3.81 -22.03
N GLY A 305 -1.45 3.21 -22.02
CA GLY A 305 -0.22 3.82 -22.55
C GLY A 305 -0.17 3.82 -24.08
N GLY A 306 0.54 4.78 -24.66
CA GLY A 306 0.80 4.81 -26.10
C GLY A 306 1.79 3.74 -26.55
N GLY A 307 1.69 3.25 -27.77
CA GLY A 307 2.66 2.36 -28.39
C GLY A 307 3.99 3.03 -28.67
N GLY A 308 5.06 2.25 -28.73
CA GLY A 308 6.39 2.71 -29.14
C GLY A 308 6.51 2.84 -30.65
N LYS A 309 7.34 3.76 -31.11
CA LYS A 309 7.66 4.00 -32.54
C LYS A 309 9.10 3.61 -32.84
N SER A 310 9.30 2.97 -33.97
CA SER A 310 10.61 2.69 -34.53
C SER A 310 10.64 2.97 -36.02
N CYS A 311 11.76 3.47 -36.52
CA CYS A 311 11.96 3.74 -37.94
C CYS A 311 12.88 2.72 -38.61
N SER A 312 13.40 1.74 -37.88
CA SER A 312 14.34 0.75 -38.45
C SER A 312 14.41 -0.56 -37.65
N ARG A 313 13.72 -0.67 -36.54
CA ARG A 313 13.84 -1.79 -35.58
C ARG A 313 12.48 -2.14 -34.97
N ALA A 314 12.55 -2.89 -33.89
CA ALA A 314 11.39 -3.29 -33.12
C ALA A 314 10.92 -2.20 -32.15
N ALA A 315 9.63 -2.13 -31.90
CA ALA A 315 9.03 -1.30 -30.87
C ALA A 315 8.01 -2.10 -30.02
N GLY A 316 7.79 -1.67 -28.80
CA GLY A 316 6.90 -2.31 -27.85
C GLY A 316 5.48 -1.73 -27.88
N GLY A 317 4.46 -2.54 -27.61
CA GLY A 317 3.08 -2.10 -27.45
C GLY A 317 2.86 -1.38 -26.12
N GLY A 318 1.92 -0.41 -26.07
CA GLY A 318 1.50 0.26 -24.85
C GLY A 318 0.79 -0.69 -23.87
N GLY A 319 1.03 -0.55 -22.58
CA GLY A 319 0.32 -1.26 -21.53
C GLY A 319 -1.11 -0.77 -21.37
N ALA A 320 -2.02 -1.61 -20.95
CA ALA A 320 -3.38 -1.20 -20.60
C ALA A 320 -3.39 -0.33 -19.35
N GLY A 321 -4.38 0.53 -19.23
CA GLY A 321 -4.72 1.20 -17.97
C GLY A 321 -5.06 0.18 -16.89
N GLY A 322 -4.77 0.51 -15.63
CA GLY A 322 -5.13 -0.33 -14.51
C GLY A 322 -6.63 -0.62 -14.49
N TYR A 323 -6.99 -1.79 -14.02
CA TYR A 323 -8.36 -2.27 -13.90
C TYR A 323 -8.71 -2.49 -12.43
N ARG A 324 -9.66 -1.74 -11.89
CA ARG A 324 -10.16 -1.87 -10.51
C ARG A 324 -11.68 -2.05 -10.55
N ALA A 325 -12.17 -3.16 -10.00
CA ALA A 325 -13.60 -3.46 -10.05
C ALA A 325 -14.08 -4.16 -8.77
N SER A 326 -15.36 -4.01 -8.47
CA SER A 326 -16.06 -4.81 -7.45
C SER A 326 -17.26 -5.54 -8.07
N GLY A 327 -17.70 -6.62 -7.45
CA GLY A 327 -18.92 -7.34 -7.80
C GLY A 327 -18.91 -8.09 -9.13
N PHE A 328 -18.67 -7.42 -10.24
CA PHE A 328 -18.91 -7.90 -11.61
C PHE A 328 -17.65 -8.29 -12.39
N GLY A 329 -16.47 -8.09 -11.83
CA GLY A 329 -15.19 -8.48 -12.44
C GLY A 329 -14.82 -9.95 -12.17
N PRO A 330 -13.81 -10.50 -12.90
CA PRO A 330 -13.35 -11.87 -12.67
C PRO A 330 -12.52 -11.98 -11.37
N SER A 331 -12.54 -13.16 -10.73
CA SER A 331 -11.55 -13.51 -9.71
C SER A 331 -10.17 -13.74 -10.40
N PRO A 332 -9.04 -13.36 -9.82
CA PRO A 332 -8.85 -12.71 -8.52
C PRO A 332 -8.91 -11.17 -8.56
N LEU A 333 -9.24 -10.53 -9.69
CA LEU A 333 -9.23 -9.08 -9.87
C LEU A 333 -10.40 -8.35 -9.18
N ARG A 334 -11.33 -9.11 -8.61
CA ARG A 334 -12.52 -8.58 -7.94
C ARG A 334 -12.21 -8.12 -6.53
N GLY A 335 -12.28 -6.82 -6.29
CA GLY A 335 -12.25 -6.19 -4.97
C GLY A 335 -13.61 -6.16 -4.30
N SER A 336 -13.67 -5.55 -3.11
CA SER A 336 -14.89 -5.35 -2.33
C SER A 336 -15.71 -4.18 -2.85
N ALA A 337 -17.02 -4.23 -2.65
CA ALA A 337 -17.90 -3.10 -2.87
C ALA A 337 -17.51 -1.92 -1.95
N LEU A 338 -17.74 -0.69 -2.42
CA LEU A 338 -17.36 0.53 -1.71
C LEU A 338 -18.56 1.06 -0.92
N SER A 339 -18.34 1.40 0.35
CA SER A 339 -19.31 2.10 1.18
C SER A 339 -19.12 3.60 1.04
N VAL A 340 -20.12 4.31 0.53
CA VAL A 340 -20.09 5.76 0.31
C VAL A 340 -21.25 6.43 1.02
N SER A 341 -21.00 7.58 1.67
CA SER A 341 -22.03 8.43 2.26
C SER A 341 -22.75 9.29 1.20
N ALA A 342 -23.87 9.89 1.54
CA ALA A 342 -24.42 10.98 0.74
C ALA A 342 -23.38 12.11 0.61
N GLY A 343 -23.21 12.63 -0.60
CA GLY A 343 -22.20 13.66 -0.86
C GLY A 343 -21.87 13.82 -2.34
N VAL A 344 -20.92 14.71 -2.63
CA VAL A 344 -20.39 14.95 -3.98
C VAL A 344 -19.03 14.29 -4.11
N TYR A 345 -18.87 13.44 -5.12
CA TYR A 345 -17.66 12.70 -5.41
C TYR A 345 -17.06 13.18 -6.74
N THR A 346 -15.82 13.61 -6.71
CA THR A 346 -15.08 13.88 -7.95
C THR A 346 -14.75 12.57 -8.64
N VAL A 347 -15.01 12.52 -9.93
CA VAL A 347 -14.67 11.40 -10.82
C VAL A 347 -13.64 11.90 -11.83
N THR A 348 -12.48 11.26 -11.86
CA THR A 348 -11.46 11.52 -12.89
C THR A 348 -11.44 10.34 -13.85
N VAL A 349 -11.53 10.60 -15.12
CA VAL A 349 -11.36 9.61 -16.19
C VAL A 349 -10.05 9.89 -16.89
N GLY A 350 -9.12 8.95 -16.81
CA GLY A 350 -7.78 9.08 -17.35
C GLY A 350 -7.76 9.11 -18.88
N ALA A 351 -6.99 10.02 -19.45
CA ALA A 351 -6.73 10.05 -20.88
C ALA A 351 -5.73 8.95 -21.26
N GLY A 352 -5.83 8.44 -22.48
CA GLY A 352 -4.78 7.61 -23.07
C GLY A 352 -3.49 8.37 -23.27
N GLY A 353 -2.36 7.70 -23.12
CA GLY A 353 -1.04 8.24 -23.41
C GLY A 353 -0.85 8.49 -24.91
N ALA A 354 -0.16 9.56 -25.28
CA ALA A 354 0.23 9.80 -26.66
C ALA A 354 1.15 8.66 -27.17
N ASP A 355 1.11 8.40 -28.45
CA ASP A 355 2.02 7.49 -29.14
C ASP A 355 3.47 7.97 -29.01
N GLY A 356 4.41 7.04 -29.15
CA GLY A 356 5.84 7.35 -29.16
C GLY A 356 6.25 8.07 -30.44
N GLU A 357 7.17 9.01 -30.29
CA GLU A 357 7.90 9.55 -31.42
C GLU A 357 9.20 8.75 -31.69
N TYR A 358 9.90 9.08 -32.78
CA TYR A 358 11.19 8.46 -33.04
C TYR A 358 12.15 8.63 -31.86
N ALA A 359 12.72 7.54 -31.40
CA ALA A 359 13.60 7.49 -30.24
C ALA A 359 12.95 7.86 -28.88
N VAL A 360 11.66 8.11 -28.85
CA VAL A 360 10.90 8.40 -27.63
C VAL A 360 9.89 7.28 -27.37
N ARG A 361 9.85 6.81 -26.13
CA ARG A 361 8.87 5.84 -25.67
C ARG A 361 7.47 6.43 -25.76
N GLY A 362 6.46 5.61 -26.01
CA GLY A 362 5.07 6.02 -25.85
C GLY A 362 4.83 6.64 -24.45
N ALA A 363 3.96 7.63 -24.39
CA ALA A 363 3.60 8.25 -23.11
C ALA A 363 2.75 7.29 -22.27
N ASN A 364 2.88 7.40 -20.95
CA ASN A 364 1.97 6.71 -20.05
C ASN A 364 0.56 7.28 -20.19
N GLY A 365 -0.45 6.45 -19.99
CA GLY A 365 -1.81 6.91 -19.74
C GLY A 365 -1.90 7.64 -18.39
N THR A 366 -3.03 8.30 -18.14
CA THR A 366 -3.28 8.96 -16.87
C THR A 366 -4.27 8.17 -16.01
N ASP A 367 -4.23 8.43 -14.71
CA ASP A 367 -5.02 7.71 -13.72
C ASP A 367 -6.52 8.02 -13.85
N SER A 368 -7.35 7.04 -13.50
CA SER A 368 -8.77 7.23 -13.23
C SER A 368 -9.04 7.10 -11.74
N THR A 369 -9.89 7.98 -11.20
CA THR A 369 -10.22 7.96 -9.77
C THR A 369 -11.71 8.06 -9.52
N PHE A 370 -12.18 7.33 -8.50
CA PHE A 370 -13.50 7.49 -7.92
C PHE A 370 -13.42 7.26 -6.41
N SER A 371 -13.73 8.27 -5.62
CA SER A 371 -13.63 8.22 -4.15
C SER A 371 -12.22 7.79 -3.72
N THR A 372 -12.08 6.69 -3.01
CA THR A 372 -10.80 6.12 -2.56
C THR A 372 -10.15 5.16 -3.57
N ILE A 373 -10.82 4.91 -4.69
CA ILE A 373 -10.31 3.98 -5.71
C ILE A 373 -9.53 4.77 -6.76
N THR A 374 -8.24 4.46 -6.87
CA THR A 374 -7.37 4.96 -7.94
C THR A 374 -6.91 3.79 -8.80
N SER A 375 -7.07 3.93 -10.09
CA SER A 375 -6.54 3.02 -11.10
C SER A 375 -5.43 3.74 -11.85
N ALA A 376 -4.24 3.16 -11.90
CA ALA A 376 -3.06 3.81 -12.49
C ALA A 376 -3.05 3.73 -14.02
N GLY A 377 -2.57 4.78 -14.67
CA GLY A 377 -2.40 4.80 -16.12
C GLY A 377 -1.49 3.66 -16.63
N GLY A 378 -1.75 3.19 -17.82
CA GLY A 378 -0.93 2.17 -18.49
C GLY A 378 0.45 2.70 -18.89
N GLY A 379 1.47 1.85 -18.84
CA GLY A 379 2.83 2.20 -19.21
C GLY A 379 3.02 2.33 -20.73
N GLY A 380 3.77 3.34 -21.18
CA GLY A 380 4.11 3.50 -22.59
C GLY A 380 5.03 2.42 -23.14
N GLY A 381 4.84 2.03 -24.40
CA GLY A 381 5.68 1.06 -25.11
C GLY A 381 7.07 1.58 -25.42
N GLY A 382 8.08 0.72 -25.32
CA GLY A 382 9.47 1.06 -25.60
C GLY A 382 9.77 1.33 -27.08
N SER A 383 10.70 2.24 -27.35
CA SER A 383 11.20 2.58 -28.69
C SER A 383 12.51 1.86 -29.03
N GLU A 384 13.18 2.24 -30.11
CA GLU A 384 14.42 1.62 -30.56
C GLU A 384 15.70 2.12 -29.87
N GLN A 385 15.69 3.25 -29.18
CA GLN A 385 16.90 3.85 -28.60
C GLN A 385 17.25 3.31 -27.19
N ASN A 386 18.54 3.29 -26.85
CA ASN A 386 19.05 2.65 -25.64
C ASN A 386 18.38 3.11 -24.35
N ALA A 387 18.11 4.39 -24.18
CA ALA A 387 17.50 4.94 -22.96
C ALA A 387 15.97 4.69 -22.88
N THR A 388 15.31 4.35 -23.99
CA THR A 388 13.86 4.25 -24.12
C THR A 388 13.37 2.88 -24.58
N LYS A 389 14.23 1.87 -24.67
CA LYS A 389 13.91 0.49 -25.06
C LYS A 389 12.95 -0.21 -24.11
N ALA A 390 13.17 -0.03 -22.83
CA ALA A 390 12.31 -0.66 -21.84
C ALA A 390 10.92 -0.06 -21.89
N GLY A 391 9.91 -0.90 -21.75
CA GLY A 391 8.54 -0.43 -21.52
C GLY A 391 8.44 0.32 -20.20
N ALA A 392 7.54 1.30 -20.10
CA ALA A 392 7.25 2.00 -18.86
C ALA A 392 6.41 1.14 -17.92
N ALA A 393 6.64 1.30 -16.62
CA ALA A 393 5.75 0.74 -15.61
C ALA A 393 4.41 1.50 -15.56
N GLY A 394 3.34 0.85 -15.13
CA GLY A 394 2.02 1.45 -14.99
C GLY A 394 1.00 0.49 -14.38
N GLY A 395 -0.29 0.80 -14.49
CA GLY A 395 -1.38 -0.11 -14.13
C GLY A 395 -1.15 -1.48 -14.78
N SER A 396 -0.97 -1.51 -16.09
CA SER A 396 -0.25 -2.58 -16.80
C SER A 396 0.97 -1.98 -17.48
N GLY A 397 2.07 -2.74 -17.55
CA GLY A 397 3.33 -2.26 -18.09
C GLY A 397 3.38 -2.25 -19.61
N GLY A 398 4.10 -1.31 -20.22
CA GLY A 398 4.37 -1.28 -21.65
C GLY A 398 5.33 -2.41 -22.07
N GLY A 399 5.20 -2.92 -23.30
CA GLY A 399 6.16 -3.83 -23.91
C GLY A 399 7.49 -3.13 -24.20
N SER A 400 8.58 -3.86 -24.24
CA SER A 400 9.87 -3.31 -24.64
C SER A 400 10.10 -3.35 -26.15
N GLY A 401 10.91 -2.43 -26.64
CA GLY A 401 11.34 -2.34 -28.03
C GLY A 401 12.86 -2.33 -28.18
N GLY A 402 13.34 -1.86 -29.29
CA GLY A 402 14.72 -1.44 -29.49
C GLY A 402 15.60 -2.36 -30.31
N ALA A 403 16.84 -1.91 -30.46
CA ALA A 403 17.97 -2.62 -31.03
C ALA A 403 19.05 -2.82 -29.95
N GLY A 404 19.82 -3.87 -30.01
CA GLY A 404 20.88 -4.12 -29.04
C GLY A 404 21.92 -5.11 -29.53
N PRO A 405 22.91 -5.43 -28.70
CA PRO A 405 23.84 -6.51 -28.97
C PRO A 405 23.05 -7.81 -29.23
N ALA A 406 23.65 -8.67 -30.09
CA ALA A 406 23.03 -9.95 -30.41
C ALA A 406 22.66 -10.73 -29.14
N ASN A 407 21.49 -11.34 -29.15
CA ASN A 407 20.94 -12.17 -28.05
C ASN A 407 20.70 -11.43 -26.72
N SER A 408 20.49 -10.12 -26.73
CA SER A 408 20.06 -9.40 -25.57
C SER A 408 18.52 -9.35 -25.48
N GLN A 409 18.01 -9.29 -24.26
CA GLN A 409 16.59 -9.06 -23.97
C GLN A 409 16.46 -7.77 -23.17
N VAL A 410 15.41 -7.01 -23.46
CA VAL A 410 15.07 -5.82 -22.68
C VAL A 410 13.73 -6.08 -21.98
N ALA A 411 13.66 -5.71 -20.73
CA ALA A 411 12.46 -5.93 -19.92
C ALA A 411 11.29 -5.05 -20.39
N GLY A 412 10.10 -5.62 -20.41
CA GLY A 412 8.87 -4.85 -20.42
C GLY A 412 8.70 -4.08 -19.11
N GLY A 413 7.81 -3.10 -19.10
CA GLY A 413 7.45 -2.35 -17.91
C GLY A 413 6.76 -3.23 -16.87
N ALA A 414 6.97 -2.94 -15.59
CA ALA A 414 6.25 -3.61 -14.53
C ALA A 414 4.75 -3.22 -14.57
N GLY A 415 3.88 -4.18 -14.37
CA GLY A 415 2.46 -3.94 -14.10
C GLY A 415 2.18 -3.77 -12.61
N ASN A 416 0.94 -3.50 -12.26
CA ASN A 416 0.50 -3.26 -10.90
C ASN A 416 1.37 -2.21 -10.17
N THR A 417 1.63 -1.10 -10.84
CA THR A 417 2.49 -0.03 -10.33
C THR A 417 1.70 1.30 -10.31
N PRO A 418 1.49 1.92 -9.14
CA PRO A 418 1.84 1.40 -7.81
C PRO A 418 1.09 0.11 -7.47
N PRO A 419 1.62 -0.73 -6.55
CA PRO A 419 1.01 -2.01 -6.22
C PRO A 419 -0.35 -1.82 -5.52
N THR A 420 -1.32 -2.63 -5.93
CA THR A 420 -2.67 -2.70 -5.35
C THR A 420 -3.07 -4.14 -5.10
N ASP A 421 -3.98 -4.34 -4.15
CA ASP A 421 -4.67 -5.60 -3.92
C ASP A 421 -6.20 -5.38 -4.05
N PRO A 422 -6.89 -6.11 -4.93
CA PRO A 422 -6.35 -6.96 -5.99
C PRO A 422 -5.44 -6.22 -6.99
N SER A 423 -4.58 -6.98 -7.71
CA SER A 423 -3.72 -6.43 -8.76
C SER A 423 -4.53 -5.70 -9.82
N GLN A 424 -4.03 -4.56 -10.30
CA GLN A 424 -4.69 -3.76 -11.33
C GLN A 424 -4.22 -4.04 -12.76
N GLY A 425 -3.21 -4.90 -12.94
CA GLY A 425 -2.70 -5.28 -14.26
C GLY A 425 -1.36 -6.00 -14.22
N ASN A 426 -0.87 -6.38 -15.37
CA ASN A 426 0.29 -7.23 -15.54
C ASN A 426 1.44 -6.54 -16.29
N ALA A 427 2.63 -7.13 -16.23
CA ALA A 427 3.82 -6.63 -16.91
C ALA A 427 3.70 -6.70 -18.44
N GLY A 428 4.43 -5.83 -19.12
CA GLY A 428 4.67 -5.91 -20.55
C GLY A 428 5.66 -7.02 -20.92
N GLY A 429 5.61 -7.45 -22.18
CA GLY A 429 6.49 -8.46 -22.73
C GLY A 429 7.93 -7.97 -22.95
N LEU A 430 8.86 -8.89 -22.86
CA LEU A 430 10.26 -8.69 -23.21
C LEU A 430 10.43 -8.50 -24.72
N SER A 431 11.43 -7.73 -25.15
CA SER A 431 11.92 -7.79 -26.53
C SER A 431 13.00 -8.84 -26.69
N ASP A 432 13.13 -9.40 -27.90
CA ASP A 432 14.24 -10.27 -28.31
C ASP A 432 15.03 -9.58 -29.40
N LEU A 433 16.31 -9.28 -29.13
CA LEU A 433 17.16 -8.41 -29.95
C LEU A 433 18.27 -9.18 -30.66
N LEU A 434 18.46 -8.89 -31.96
CA LEU A 434 19.63 -9.28 -32.74
C LEU A 434 20.40 -8.05 -33.20
N ASN A 435 21.71 -8.19 -33.30
CA ASN A 435 22.58 -7.19 -33.89
C ASN A 435 22.35 -7.17 -35.42
N GLY A 436 21.77 -6.10 -35.91
CA GLY A 436 21.58 -5.90 -37.36
C GLY A 436 20.11 -5.98 -37.80
N ALA A 437 19.54 -7.14 -37.99
CA ALA A 437 18.18 -7.35 -38.47
C ALA A 437 17.47 -8.39 -37.59
N ASN A 438 16.15 -8.43 -37.64
CA ASN A 438 15.27 -9.39 -36.96
C ASN A 438 15.15 -9.19 -35.43
N SER A 439 14.97 -7.93 -34.97
CA SER A 439 14.54 -7.67 -33.59
C SER A 439 13.02 -7.75 -33.47
N ALA A 440 12.52 -8.20 -32.31
CA ALA A 440 11.10 -8.31 -32.03
C ALA A 440 10.74 -7.60 -30.72
N GLY A 441 9.79 -6.68 -30.78
CA GLY A 441 9.27 -5.96 -29.63
C GLY A 441 8.24 -6.77 -28.85
N GLY A 442 8.15 -6.56 -27.54
CA GLY A 442 7.19 -7.17 -26.64
C GLY A 442 5.81 -6.52 -26.74
N GLY A 443 4.75 -7.25 -26.48
CA GLY A 443 3.39 -6.71 -26.31
C GLY A 443 3.23 -5.99 -24.96
N GLY A 444 2.34 -5.00 -24.87
CA GLY A 444 1.94 -4.37 -23.60
C GLY A 444 1.18 -5.34 -22.70
N GLY A 445 1.29 -5.20 -21.39
CA GLY A 445 0.50 -5.97 -20.42
C GLY A 445 -0.99 -5.62 -20.46
N GLY A 446 -1.84 -6.55 -20.12
CA GLY A 446 -3.27 -6.37 -19.95
C GLY A 446 -3.73 -6.64 -18.52
N ALA A 447 -5.01 -6.49 -18.25
CA ALA A 447 -5.55 -6.69 -16.91
C ALA A 447 -5.39 -8.12 -16.40
N THR A 448 -5.59 -9.13 -17.26
CA THR A 448 -5.56 -10.56 -16.87
C THR A 448 -4.31 -11.30 -17.33
N ALA A 449 -3.57 -10.77 -18.26
CA ALA A 449 -2.42 -11.46 -18.82
C ALA A 449 -1.24 -10.51 -19.05
N VAL A 450 -0.04 -11.05 -18.89
CA VAL A 450 1.20 -10.38 -19.30
C VAL A 450 1.22 -10.20 -20.83
N GLY A 451 1.88 -9.14 -21.29
CA GLY A 451 2.20 -9.01 -22.69
C GLY A 451 3.15 -10.13 -23.12
N THR A 452 2.95 -10.73 -24.29
CA THR A 452 3.86 -11.78 -24.74
C THR A 452 5.22 -11.19 -25.15
N ALA A 453 6.26 -11.96 -24.92
CA ALA A 453 7.60 -11.60 -25.40
C ALA A 453 7.64 -11.62 -26.92
N GLY A 454 8.41 -10.68 -27.50
CA GLY A 454 8.80 -10.78 -28.90
C GLY A 454 9.74 -11.96 -29.10
N ASN A 455 9.66 -12.59 -30.27
CA ASN A 455 10.56 -13.64 -30.71
C ASN A 455 11.16 -13.24 -32.08
N LYS A 456 12.46 -12.97 -32.11
CA LYS A 456 13.18 -12.53 -33.30
C LYS A 456 13.09 -13.47 -34.51
N CYS A 457 12.81 -14.76 -34.27
CA CYS A 457 12.73 -15.77 -35.31
C CYS A 457 11.32 -16.01 -35.86
N SER A 458 10.29 -15.62 -35.11
CA SER A 458 8.91 -16.02 -35.48
C SER A 458 7.86 -14.91 -35.38
N ALA A 459 7.76 -14.14 -34.28
CA ALA A 459 6.63 -13.25 -34.07
C ALA A 459 6.96 -12.02 -33.18
N ALA A 460 6.27 -10.92 -33.41
CA ALA A 460 6.19 -9.82 -32.47
C ALA A 460 5.32 -10.18 -31.26
N GLY A 461 5.51 -9.51 -30.13
CA GLY A 461 4.75 -9.76 -28.92
C GLY A 461 3.28 -9.33 -29.06
N VAL A 462 2.37 -10.20 -28.67
CA VAL A 462 0.92 -9.90 -28.61
C VAL A 462 0.59 -9.18 -27.30
N GLY A 463 -0.34 -8.24 -27.36
CA GLY A 463 -0.85 -7.54 -26.18
C GLY A 463 -1.54 -8.49 -25.20
N GLY A 464 -1.31 -8.29 -23.91
CA GLY A 464 -1.95 -9.05 -22.83
C GLY A 464 -3.47 -8.86 -22.82
N ALA A 465 -4.22 -9.92 -22.52
CA ALA A 465 -5.67 -9.87 -22.47
C ALA A 465 -6.19 -8.96 -21.33
N GLY A 466 -7.28 -8.28 -21.60
CA GLY A 466 -8.06 -7.51 -20.63
C GLY A 466 -9.00 -8.36 -19.78
N ALA A 467 -9.75 -7.72 -18.92
CA ALA A 467 -10.69 -8.35 -18.00
C ALA A 467 -12.16 -8.12 -18.45
N PRO A 468 -12.99 -9.17 -18.53
CA PRO A 468 -14.42 -9.00 -18.73
C PRO A 468 -15.09 -8.42 -17.49
N ASN A 469 -16.11 -7.60 -17.69
CA ASN A 469 -16.92 -7.03 -16.60
C ASN A 469 -18.37 -6.90 -17.06
N ALA A 470 -19.32 -7.37 -16.25
CA ALA A 470 -20.74 -7.37 -16.54
C ALA A 470 -21.53 -6.28 -15.81
N ILE A 471 -20.86 -5.25 -15.26
CA ILE A 471 -21.52 -4.15 -14.51
C ILE A 471 -22.56 -3.38 -15.34
N LEU A 472 -22.49 -3.44 -16.65
CA LEU A 472 -23.48 -2.85 -17.57
C LEU A 472 -24.62 -3.81 -17.94
N GLY A 473 -24.73 -4.98 -17.28
CA GLY A 473 -25.74 -6.00 -17.57
C GLY A 473 -25.28 -7.05 -18.60
N SER A 474 -24.25 -6.77 -19.40
CA SER A 474 -23.59 -7.71 -20.31
C SER A 474 -22.08 -7.61 -20.19
N ALA A 475 -21.37 -8.71 -20.42
CA ALA A 475 -19.93 -8.76 -20.30
C ALA A 475 -19.25 -7.94 -21.42
N THR A 476 -18.50 -6.92 -21.02
CA THR A 476 -17.61 -6.13 -21.87
C THR A 476 -16.19 -6.29 -21.36
N THR A 477 -15.23 -6.49 -22.27
CA THR A 477 -13.82 -6.65 -21.88
C THR A 477 -13.11 -5.28 -21.91
N TYR A 478 -12.31 -4.99 -20.87
CA TYR A 478 -11.58 -3.73 -20.66
C TYR A 478 -10.10 -4.01 -20.42
N ALA A 479 -9.27 -3.00 -20.62
CA ALA A 479 -7.86 -3.00 -20.28
C ALA A 479 -7.04 -4.10 -21.00
N GLY A 480 -7.13 -4.18 -22.32
CA GLY A 480 -6.26 -5.00 -23.16
C GLY A 480 -4.98 -4.25 -23.56
N GLY A 481 -3.83 -4.93 -23.56
CA GLY A 481 -2.55 -4.36 -23.98
C GLY A 481 -2.40 -4.20 -25.48
N GLY A 482 -1.53 -3.29 -25.93
CA GLY A 482 -1.19 -3.09 -27.34
C GLY A 482 -0.19 -4.14 -27.87
N GLY A 483 -0.20 -4.42 -29.17
CA GLY A 483 0.75 -5.30 -29.83
C GLY A 483 2.12 -4.66 -30.01
N GLY A 484 3.20 -5.41 -29.82
CA GLY A 484 4.56 -5.04 -30.22
C GLY A 484 4.81 -5.28 -31.71
N VAL A 485 5.87 -4.73 -32.29
CA VAL A 485 6.22 -4.90 -33.70
C VAL A 485 7.62 -5.47 -33.91
N ARG A 486 7.82 -6.21 -34.97
CA ARG A 486 9.11 -6.78 -35.41
C ARG A 486 9.62 -6.08 -36.67
N ASP A 487 10.91 -5.90 -36.81
CA ASP A 487 11.54 -5.26 -37.96
C ASP A 487 11.45 -6.05 -39.28
N ALA A 488 11.24 -7.35 -39.23
CA ALA A 488 11.07 -8.22 -40.40
C ALA A 488 9.91 -9.19 -40.16
N GLY A 489 8.77 -8.96 -40.79
CA GLY A 489 7.73 -9.98 -40.96
C GLY A 489 6.56 -9.97 -39.97
N GLY A 490 6.05 -8.86 -39.50
CA GLY A 490 4.70 -8.79 -38.95
C GLY A 490 4.57 -8.10 -37.60
N GLY A 491 3.38 -7.55 -37.38
CA GLY A 491 2.94 -6.94 -36.13
C GLY A 491 2.34 -7.97 -35.18
N GLY A 492 2.44 -7.72 -33.87
CA GLY A 492 1.72 -8.45 -32.84
C GLY A 492 0.27 -8.03 -32.76
N GLY A 493 -0.60 -8.98 -32.49
CA GLY A 493 -2.03 -8.74 -32.28
C GLY A 493 -2.32 -7.91 -31.02
N ALA A 494 -3.47 -7.25 -31.02
CA ALA A 494 -4.01 -6.55 -29.87
C ALA A 494 -4.48 -7.52 -28.77
N GLY A 495 -4.32 -7.13 -27.51
CA GLY A 495 -5.00 -7.80 -26.41
C GLY A 495 -6.51 -7.52 -26.42
N ALA A 496 -7.32 -8.54 -26.16
CA ALA A 496 -8.77 -8.36 -26.04
C ALA A 496 -9.08 -7.32 -24.94
N GLY A 497 -10.06 -6.45 -25.17
CA GLY A 497 -10.41 -5.36 -24.23
C GLY A 497 -9.89 -4.00 -24.65
N GLY A 498 -9.81 -3.76 -25.96
CA GLY A 498 -9.54 -2.46 -26.55
C GLY A 498 -8.07 -2.17 -26.85
N GLY A 499 -7.19 -3.16 -26.77
CA GLY A 499 -5.81 -2.99 -27.21
C GLY A 499 -5.69 -2.64 -28.69
N GLY A 500 -4.69 -1.88 -29.09
CA GLY A 500 -4.35 -1.56 -30.47
C GLY A 500 -3.39 -2.59 -31.08
N ALA A 501 -3.65 -3.00 -32.32
CA ALA A 501 -2.74 -3.87 -33.07
C ALA A 501 -1.55 -3.06 -33.57
N SER A 502 -0.37 -3.67 -33.62
CA SER A 502 0.80 -3.06 -34.20
C SER A 502 0.79 -3.20 -35.72
N SER A 503 1.58 -2.36 -36.39
CA SER A 503 1.74 -2.40 -37.82
C SER A 503 3.22 -2.30 -38.21
N ILE A 504 3.60 -3.08 -39.23
CA ILE A 504 4.82 -2.86 -39.99
C ILE A 504 4.44 -2.16 -41.29
N ASP A 505 5.22 -1.20 -41.73
CA ASP A 505 4.93 -0.39 -42.93
C ASP A 505 3.57 0.34 -42.90
N GLY A 506 3.07 0.64 -41.72
CA GLY A 506 1.85 1.41 -41.47
C GLY A 506 1.77 1.89 -40.03
N SER A 507 0.80 2.75 -39.76
CA SER A 507 0.56 3.27 -38.38
C SER A 507 0.01 2.18 -37.47
N GLY A 508 0.50 2.13 -36.25
CA GLY A 508 -0.08 1.33 -35.17
C GLY A 508 -1.52 1.78 -34.86
N THR A 509 -2.38 0.85 -34.49
CA THR A 509 -3.77 1.16 -34.14
C THR A 509 -3.84 1.74 -32.74
N ALA A 510 -4.60 2.80 -32.54
CA ALA A 510 -4.86 3.34 -31.21
C ALA A 510 -5.64 2.35 -30.34
N GLY A 511 -5.43 2.41 -29.04
CA GLY A 511 -6.29 1.74 -28.08
C GLY A 511 -7.72 2.29 -28.16
N THR A 512 -8.71 1.42 -27.99
CA THR A 512 -10.13 1.80 -28.05
C THR A 512 -10.47 2.76 -26.90
N ALA A 513 -11.08 3.86 -27.24
CA ALA A 513 -11.54 4.84 -26.25
C ALA A 513 -12.51 4.22 -25.24
N ASN A 514 -12.48 4.66 -23.98
CA ASN A 514 -13.32 4.20 -22.87
C ASN A 514 -13.17 2.71 -22.53
N THR A 515 -12.01 2.13 -22.85
CA THR A 515 -11.67 0.76 -22.47
C THR A 515 -10.36 0.68 -21.69
N GLY A 516 -9.54 1.74 -21.70
CA GLY A 516 -8.20 1.73 -21.15
C GLY A 516 -7.21 0.88 -21.93
N GLY A 517 -7.49 0.62 -23.23
CA GLY A 517 -6.63 -0.21 -24.07
C GLY A 517 -5.29 0.46 -24.37
N GLY A 518 -4.18 -0.30 -24.37
CA GLY A 518 -2.86 0.18 -24.79
C GLY A 518 -2.78 0.35 -26.30
N GLY A 519 -1.98 1.33 -26.78
CA GLY A 519 -1.74 1.57 -28.21
C GLY A 519 -0.81 0.56 -28.87
N GLY A 520 -1.03 0.22 -30.15
CA GLY A 520 -0.17 -0.66 -30.92
C GLY A 520 1.13 0.01 -31.34
N ALA A 521 2.22 -0.72 -31.39
CA ALA A 521 3.51 -0.23 -31.86
C ALA A 521 3.53 -0.05 -33.40
N SER A 522 4.45 0.77 -33.89
CA SER A 522 4.76 0.86 -35.34
C SER A 522 6.25 0.64 -35.60
N ALA A 523 6.55 0.02 -36.73
CA ALA A 523 7.86 -0.03 -37.32
C ALA A 523 7.77 0.21 -38.83
N ALA A 524 8.80 0.82 -39.43
CA ALA A 524 8.86 1.05 -40.86
C ALA A 524 10.28 0.86 -41.38
N GLN A 525 10.39 0.72 -42.69
CA GLN A 525 11.68 0.82 -43.38
C GLN A 525 12.20 2.27 -43.27
N PRO A 526 13.55 2.49 -43.29
CA PRO A 526 14.17 3.78 -42.92
C PRO A 526 13.67 5.03 -43.65
N ALA A 527 12.89 4.85 -44.72
CA ALA A 527 12.40 5.98 -45.51
C ALA A 527 11.02 6.54 -45.10
N ASN A 528 10.23 5.76 -44.33
CA ASN A 528 8.82 6.10 -43.98
C ASN A 528 8.50 5.70 -42.53
N CYS A 529 8.81 6.57 -41.59
CA CYS A 529 8.41 6.35 -40.20
C CYS A 529 6.90 6.58 -40.04
N HIS A 530 6.15 5.55 -39.70
CA HIS A 530 4.71 5.63 -39.38
C HIS A 530 4.49 5.83 -37.89
N ASP A 531 3.39 6.48 -37.52
CA ASP A 531 3.06 6.75 -36.13
C ASP A 531 2.58 5.48 -35.40
N ALA A 532 2.94 5.34 -34.14
CA ALA A 532 2.37 4.32 -33.28
C ALA A 532 0.91 4.68 -32.92
N GLY A 533 0.21 3.78 -32.29
CA GLY A 533 -1.13 4.04 -31.78
C GLY A 533 -1.06 4.73 -30.41
N ALA A 534 -1.86 5.78 -30.21
CA ALA A 534 -2.09 6.32 -28.87
C ALA A 534 -2.84 5.32 -27.98
N GLY A 535 -2.74 5.43 -26.68
CA GLY A 535 -3.57 4.67 -25.75
C GLY A 535 -5.03 5.11 -25.77
N GLY A 536 -5.95 4.21 -25.45
CA GLY A 536 -7.37 4.52 -25.28
C GLY A 536 -7.64 5.17 -23.92
N SER A 537 -8.63 6.07 -23.86
CA SER A 537 -9.07 6.66 -22.59
C SER A 537 -9.65 5.58 -21.65
N GLY A 538 -9.61 5.87 -20.35
CA GLY A 538 -10.25 5.08 -19.32
C GLY A 538 -11.77 5.25 -19.26
N ILE A 539 -12.38 4.65 -18.25
CA ILE A 539 -13.81 4.73 -17.96
C ILE A 539 -14.06 4.55 -16.48
N VAL A 540 -15.08 5.21 -15.95
CA VAL A 540 -15.58 4.96 -14.58
C VAL A 540 -17.08 4.62 -14.67
N ILE A 541 -17.46 3.49 -14.07
CA ILE A 541 -18.85 3.04 -13.99
C ILE A 541 -19.17 2.77 -12.52
N VAL A 542 -20.30 3.31 -12.06
CA VAL A 542 -20.78 3.12 -10.70
C VAL A 542 -22.20 2.58 -10.74
N LYS A 543 -22.45 1.50 -9.98
CA LYS A 543 -23.77 0.89 -9.81
C LYS A 543 -24.26 1.17 -8.39
N ILE A 544 -25.42 1.81 -8.27
CA ILE A 544 -25.93 2.40 -7.04
C ILE A 544 -27.35 1.89 -6.75
N PRO A 545 -27.66 1.48 -5.49
CA PRO A 545 -29.00 1.06 -5.12
C PRO A 545 -30.06 2.15 -5.36
N THR A 546 -31.25 1.73 -5.74
CA THR A 546 -32.40 2.62 -6.07
C THR A 546 -32.90 3.46 -4.89
N ALA A 547 -32.50 3.10 -3.66
CA ALA A 547 -32.84 3.87 -2.46
C ALA A 547 -32.17 5.27 -2.41
N TYR A 548 -31.20 5.53 -3.27
CA TYR A 548 -30.47 6.80 -3.34
C TYR A 548 -30.83 7.56 -4.60
N THR A 549 -30.85 8.89 -4.49
CA THR A 549 -30.98 9.75 -5.66
C THR A 549 -29.58 10.08 -6.18
N VAL A 550 -29.38 9.99 -7.48
CA VAL A 550 -28.08 10.28 -8.11
C VAL A 550 -28.19 11.40 -9.13
N ALA A 551 -27.23 12.31 -9.06
CA ALA A 551 -27.00 13.31 -10.10
C ALA A 551 -25.52 13.28 -10.48
N ALA A 552 -25.22 13.52 -11.73
CA ALA A 552 -23.84 13.59 -12.21
C ALA A 552 -23.65 14.72 -13.24
N SER A 553 -22.48 15.32 -13.28
CA SER A 553 -22.13 16.45 -14.14
C SER A 553 -20.71 16.22 -14.70
N PRO A 554 -20.36 16.79 -15.90
CA PRO A 554 -21.26 17.42 -16.87
C PRO A 554 -22.01 16.40 -17.75
N THR A 555 -23.09 16.85 -18.38
CA THR A 555 -23.69 16.21 -19.55
C THR A 555 -23.02 16.79 -20.80
N PRO A 556 -22.64 16.01 -21.85
CA PRO A 556 -23.01 14.63 -22.17
C PRO A 556 -21.99 13.56 -21.76
N ALA A 557 -20.94 13.89 -21.00
CA ALA A 557 -19.86 12.93 -20.67
C ALA A 557 -20.29 11.79 -19.73
N ARG A 558 -21.59 11.68 -19.42
CA ARG A 558 -22.20 10.65 -18.57
C ARG A 558 -23.39 9.99 -19.25
N ALA A 559 -23.65 8.74 -18.91
CA ALA A 559 -24.93 8.10 -19.15
C ALA A 559 -25.51 7.61 -17.82
N LEU A 560 -26.77 7.97 -17.56
CA LEU A 560 -27.60 7.37 -16.53
C LEU A 560 -28.45 6.30 -17.19
N SER A 561 -28.43 5.09 -16.64
CA SER A 561 -29.23 3.97 -17.12
C SER A 561 -29.63 3.09 -15.93
N THR A 562 -30.47 2.11 -16.19
CA THR A 562 -30.88 1.13 -15.19
C THR A 562 -30.24 -0.21 -15.54
N HIS A 563 -29.61 -0.83 -14.54
CA HIS A 563 -29.10 -2.21 -14.68
C HIS A 563 -30.29 -3.19 -14.75
N PRO A 564 -30.14 -4.39 -15.36
CA PRO A 564 -31.25 -5.37 -15.45
C PRO A 564 -31.88 -5.78 -14.12
N ASP A 565 -31.18 -5.64 -12.99
CA ASP A 565 -31.72 -5.87 -11.64
C ASP A 565 -32.45 -4.66 -11.03
N GLY A 566 -32.59 -3.58 -11.79
CA GLY A 566 -33.29 -2.36 -11.39
C GLY A 566 -32.42 -1.29 -10.75
N GLU A 567 -31.16 -1.56 -10.36
CA GLU A 567 -30.27 -0.56 -9.77
C GLU A 567 -29.79 0.49 -10.79
N GLN A 568 -29.40 1.64 -10.29
CA GLN A 568 -28.96 2.76 -11.12
C GLN A 568 -27.51 2.60 -11.56
N LEU A 569 -27.26 2.86 -12.85
CA LEU A 569 -25.91 2.88 -13.44
C LEU A 569 -25.53 4.31 -13.82
N VAL A 570 -24.33 4.73 -13.42
CA VAL A 570 -23.71 5.99 -13.87
C VAL A 570 -22.39 5.66 -14.56
N LYS A 571 -22.30 5.99 -15.85
CA LYS A 571 -21.11 5.76 -16.68
C LYS A 571 -20.46 7.10 -17.03
N PHE A 572 -19.17 7.28 -16.68
CA PHE A 572 -18.35 8.44 -17.02
C PHE A 572 -17.33 8.07 -18.09
N THR A 573 -17.37 8.76 -19.22
CA THR A 573 -16.36 8.69 -20.30
C THR A 573 -15.45 9.93 -20.33
N ALA A 574 -15.68 10.89 -19.45
CA ALA A 574 -14.85 12.04 -19.15
C ALA A 574 -14.99 12.39 -17.66
N SER A 575 -14.06 13.16 -17.14
CA SER A 575 -14.04 13.61 -15.75
C SER A 575 -15.26 14.45 -15.39
N GLY A 576 -15.69 14.37 -14.12
CA GLY A 576 -16.87 15.07 -13.65
C GLY A 576 -17.13 14.86 -12.17
N THR A 577 -18.39 14.97 -11.75
CA THR A 577 -18.83 14.77 -10.37
C THR A 577 -20.04 13.85 -10.31
N LEU A 578 -20.10 13.01 -9.29
CA LEU A 578 -21.24 12.19 -8.91
C LEU A 578 -21.78 12.68 -7.58
N THR A 579 -23.04 13.09 -7.55
CA THR A 579 -23.73 13.43 -6.30
C THR A 579 -24.65 12.27 -5.92
N ILE A 580 -24.51 11.77 -4.71
CA ILE A 580 -25.36 10.74 -4.09
C ILE A 580 -26.13 11.38 -2.94
N SER A 581 -27.43 11.27 -2.93
CA SER A 581 -28.29 11.88 -1.91
C SER A 581 -29.47 10.98 -1.50
#